data_30192f0c26f6d005ac10a9b0a7e9993f
#
_entry.id   30192f0c26f6d005ac10a9b0a7e9993f
#
_cell.length_a   1.000
_cell.length_b   1.000
_cell.length_c   1.000
_cell.angle_alpha   90.00
_cell.angle_beta   90.00
_cell.angle_gamma   90.00
#
_symmetry.space_group_name_H-M   'P 1'
#
loop_
_entity.id
_entity.type
_entity.pdbx_description
1 polymer ?
#
loop_
_entity_poly.entity_id
_entity_poly.type
_entity_poly.pdbx_seq_one_letter_code
_entity_poly.pdbx_strand_id
1 'polypeptide(L)'
;VGGFLHADQMHLFFNMFTLYFTKDFLASIFKPWEIIIFYLVAIAVSGVPDFIKNKDNPYYAAIGASGAVSAALFSLLLFNPWGIVYVFFFIPLPFVVFALLYLYYSYYMSKKNYDNIGHMAHFTGAIFGMLVVALKYPESLLTFIYSIAHPPSIGQMFGF
;
A
#
# COMPACT_ATOMS: atom_id res chain seq x y z
N VAL A 1 -6.29 -19.00 -2.26
CA VAL A 1 -7.56 -18.69 -1.58
C VAL A 1 -7.34 -17.77 -0.39
N GLY A 2 -6.22 -17.89 0.35
CA GLY A 2 -5.91 -17.09 1.54
C GLY A 2 -5.94 -15.57 1.34
N GLY A 3 -5.61 -15.06 0.15
CA GLY A 3 -5.60 -13.63 -0.16
C GLY A 3 -6.95 -12.91 -0.07
N PHE A 4 -8.06 -13.64 0.06
CA PHE A 4 -9.40 -13.08 0.26
C PHE A 4 -9.93 -13.29 1.68
N LEU A 5 -9.20 -14.00 2.53
CA LEU A 5 -9.56 -14.20 3.92
C LEU A 5 -8.99 -13.07 4.78
N HIS A 6 -9.68 -12.74 5.85
CA HIS A 6 -9.27 -11.71 6.79
C HIS A 6 -9.13 -12.32 8.18
N ALA A 7 -8.13 -11.90 8.94
CA ALA A 7 -7.87 -12.41 10.28
C ALA A 7 -9.01 -12.07 11.26
N ASP A 8 -9.60 -10.88 11.10
CA ASP A 8 -10.71 -10.38 11.91
C ASP A 8 -11.51 -9.31 11.15
N GLN A 9 -12.63 -8.87 11.75
CA GLN A 9 -13.54 -7.89 11.17
C GLN A 9 -12.90 -6.50 11.03
N MET A 10 -12.02 -6.11 11.94
CA MET A 10 -11.34 -4.83 11.87
C MET A 10 -10.34 -4.79 10.72
N HIS A 11 -9.64 -5.89 10.49
CA HIS A 11 -8.75 -6.04 9.32
C HIS A 11 -9.53 -5.92 8.00
N LEU A 12 -10.69 -6.59 7.90
CA LEU A 12 -11.59 -6.43 6.75
C LEU A 12 -12.05 -4.98 6.60
N PHE A 13 -12.48 -4.35 7.69
CA PHE A 13 -12.96 -2.97 7.69
C PHE A 13 -11.88 -2.01 7.17
N PHE A 14 -10.64 -2.06 7.69
CA PHE A 14 -9.56 -1.18 7.25
C PHE A 14 -9.14 -1.42 5.80
N ASN A 15 -9.16 -2.67 5.32
CA ASN A 15 -8.90 -2.99 3.92
C ASN A 15 -9.96 -2.37 3.01
N MET A 16 -11.25 -2.56 3.33
CA MET A 16 -12.36 -1.98 2.55
C MET A 16 -12.37 -0.46 2.60
N PHE A 17 -12.11 0.11 3.77
CA PHE A 17 -12.01 1.56 3.97
C PHE A 17 -10.90 2.14 3.08
N THR A 18 -9.70 1.58 3.10
CA THR A 18 -8.59 2.02 2.26
C THR A 18 -8.92 1.93 0.77
N LEU A 19 -9.50 0.81 0.32
CA LEU A 19 -9.93 0.65 -1.07
C LEU A 19 -11.01 1.67 -1.46
N TYR A 20 -11.95 1.97 -0.57
CA TYR A 20 -12.98 2.98 -0.83
C TYR A 20 -12.37 4.36 -1.09
N PHE A 21 -11.35 4.76 -0.32
CA PHE A 21 -10.68 6.05 -0.51
C PHE A 21 -9.70 6.09 -1.69
N THR A 22 -9.20 4.93 -2.11
CA THR A 22 -8.29 4.84 -3.26
C THR A 22 -8.99 4.59 -4.61
N LYS A 23 -10.27 4.19 -4.60
CA LYS A 23 -11.01 3.74 -5.79
C LYS A 23 -11.06 4.75 -6.93
N ASP A 24 -11.33 6.03 -6.61
CA ASP A 24 -11.49 7.07 -7.63
C ASP A 24 -10.16 7.39 -8.30
N PHE A 25 -9.08 7.39 -7.53
CA PHE A 25 -7.75 7.53 -8.08
C PHE A 25 -7.40 6.32 -8.96
N LEU A 26 -7.61 5.08 -8.49
CA LEU A 26 -7.35 3.90 -9.30
C LEU A 26 -8.15 3.92 -10.60
N ALA A 27 -9.42 4.33 -10.55
CA ALA A 27 -10.27 4.47 -11.72
C ALA A 27 -9.79 5.58 -12.69
N SER A 28 -9.03 6.57 -12.21
CA SER A 28 -8.46 7.62 -13.05
C SER A 28 -7.23 7.18 -13.84
N ILE A 29 -6.47 6.18 -13.33
CA ILE A 29 -5.22 5.72 -13.94
C ILE A 29 -5.30 4.31 -14.55
N PHE A 30 -6.32 3.53 -14.18
CA PHE A 30 -6.51 2.17 -14.68
C PHE A 30 -7.91 2.00 -15.27
N LYS A 31 -8.01 1.21 -16.35
CA LYS A 31 -9.29 0.72 -16.83
C LYS A 31 -9.88 -0.30 -15.84
N PRO A 32 -11.22 -0.51 -15.81
CA PRO A 32 -11.82 -1.44 -14.84
C PRO A 32 -11.20 -2.84 -14.81
N TRP A 33 -10.90 -3.41 -15.98
CA TRP A 33 -10.26 -4.73 -16.04
C TRP A 33 -8.79 -4.70 -15.58
N GLU A 34 -8.07 -3.57 -15.78
CA GLU A 34 -6.70 -3.41 -15.30
C GLU A 34 -6.66 -3.35 -13.76
N ILE A 35 -7.66 -2.74 -13.11
CA ILE A 35 -7.80 -2.73 -11.65
C ILE A 35 -7.92 -4.16 -11.12
N ILE A 36 -8.73 -5.00 -11.76
CA ILE A 36 -8.91 -6.40 -11.36
C ILE A 36 -7.58 -7.16 -11.50
N ILE A 37 -6.90 -7.03 -12.63
CA ILE A 37 -5.60 -7.69 -12.85
C ILE A 37 -4.56 -7.16 -11.86
N PHE A 38 -4.46 -5.85 -11.69
CA PHE A 38 -3.55 -5.21 -10.73
C PHE A 38 -3.75 -5.78 -9.32
N TYR A 39 -4.99 -5.86 -8.87
CA TYR A 39 -5.33 -6.34 -7.54
C TYR A 39 -4.98 -7.83 -7.36
N LEU A 40 -5.32 -8.68 -8.32
CA LEU A 40 -5.01 -10.11 -8.27
C LEU A 40 -3.50 -10.38 -8.31
N VAL A 41 -2.78 -9.66 -9.18
CA VAL A 41 -1.30 -9.77 -9.25
C VAL A 41 -0.67 -9.23 -7.98
N ALA A 42 -1.19 -8.13 -7.41
CA ALA A 42 -0.72 -7.59 -6.15
C ALA A 42 -0.88 -8.59 -4.98
N ILE A 43 -2.02 -9.31 -4.90
CA ILE A 43 -2.20 -10.40 -3.92
C ILE A 43 -1.11 -11.46 -4.11
N ALA A 44 -0.88 -11.91 -5.33
CA ALA A 44 0.10 -12.96 -5.62
C ALA A 44 1.52 -12.49 -5.27
N VAL A 45 1.94 -11.34 -5.78
CA VAL A 45 3.30 -10.80 -5.60
C VAL A 45 3.59 -10.48 -4.14
N SER A 46 2.65 -9.84 -3.43
CA SER A 46 2.83 -9.50 -2.02
C SER A 46 2.97 -10.72 -1.12
N GLY A 47 2.33 -11.83 -1.45
CA GLY A 47 2.42 -13.09 -0.70
C GLY A 47 3.69 -13.92 -0.94
N VAL A 48 4.44 -13.65 -2.03
CA VAL A 48 5.62 -14.46 -2.39
C VAL A 48 6.67 -14.55 -1.30
N PRO A 49 7.11 -13.45 -0.64
CA PRO A 49 8.15 -13.54 0.38
C PRO A 49 7.74 -14.40 1.57
N ASP A 50 6.50 -14.25 2.02
CA ASP A 50 5.97 -15.03 3.14
C ASP A 50 5.79 -16.51 2.76
N PHE A 51 5.38 -16.78 1.53
CA PHE A 51 5.30 -18.15 1.01
C PHE A 51 6.69 -18.82 0.97
N ILE A 52 7.70 -18.13 0.45
CA ILE A 52 9.08 -18.67 0.39
C ILE A 52 9.62 -18.94 1.79
N LYS A 53 9.38 -18.02 2.73
CA LYS A 53 9.85 -18.14 4.12
C LYS A 53 9.22 -19.31 4.85
N ASN A 54 7.95 -19.62 4.57
CA ASN A 54 7.16 -20.60 5.32
C ASN A 54 6.76 -21.84 4.50
N LYS A 55 7.40 -22.08 3.36
CA LYS A 55 7.07 -23.17 2.42
C LYS A 55 7.07 -24.56 3.08
N ASP A 56 7.90 -24.76 4.09
CA ASP A 56 8.05 -26.03 4.80
C ASP A 56 7.18 -26.12 6.08
N ASN A 57 6.37 -25.10 6.36
CA ASN A 57 5.45 -25.07 7.50
C ASN A 57 4.01 -25.36 7.04
N PRO A 58 3.48 -26.60 7.25
CA PRO A 58 2.15 -26.98 6.80
C PRO A 58 1.01 -26.24 7.55
N TYR A 59 1.32 -25.61 8.66
CA TYR A 59 0.37 -24.85 9.46
C TYR A 59 0.35 -23.35 9.12
N TYR A 60 1.24 -22.89 8.26
CA TYR A 60 1.27 -21.50 7.84
C TYR A 60 0.18 -21.21 6.80
N ALA A 61 -0.67 -20.26 7.10
CA ALA A 61 -1.65 -19.74 6.17
C ALA A 61 -1.42 -18.23 5.99
N ALA A 62 -0.98 -17.82 4.81
CA ALA A 62 -0.99 -16.40 4.43
C ALA A 62 -2.46 -15.96 4.27
N ILE A 63 -2.90 -15.05 5.11
CA ILE A 63 -4.27 -14.55 5.13
C ILE A 63 -4.25 -13.05 4.83
N GLY A 64 -5.09 -12.62 3.89
CA GLY A 64 -5.43 -11.22 3.70
C GLY A 64 -5.09 -10.62 2.34
N ALA A 65 -5.98 -9.77 1.90
CA ALA A 65 -5.82 -8.93 0.72
C ALA A 65 -4.96 -7.68 1.01
N SER A 66 -4.47 -7.53 2.25
CA SER A 66 -3.86 -6.29 2.73
C SER A 66 -2.59 -5.88 1.98
N GLY A 67 -1.85 -6.85 1.42
CA GLY A 67 -0.74 -6.55 0.51
C GLY A 67 -1.20 -5.86 -0.78
N ALA A 68 -2.31 -6.30 -1.37
CA ALA A 68 -2.91 -5.64 -2.53
C ALA A 68 -3.54 -4.29 -2.17
N VAL A 69 -4.09 -4.16 -0.96
CA VAL A 69 -4.59 -2.87 -0.43
C VAL A 69 -3.43 -1.89 -0.25
N SER A 70 -2.29 -2.36 0.27
CA SER A 70 -1.06 -1.54 0.34
C SER A 70 -0.58 -1.14 -1.05
N ALA A 71 -0.64 -2.03 -2.04
CA ALA A 71 -0.31 -1.71 -3.43
C ALA A 71 -1.23 -0.61 -3.99
N ALA A 72 -2.54 -0.73 -3.76
CA ALA A 72 -3.52 0.27 -4.17
C ALA A 72 -3.26 1.63 -3.52
N LEU A 73 -3.02 1.67 -2.22
CA LEU A 73 -2.71 2.91 -1.51
C LEU A 73 -1.41 3.55 -2.03
N PHE A 74 -0.33 2.80 -2.11
CA PHE A 74 0.98 3.33 -2.46
C PHE A 74 1.13 3.68 -3.96
N SER A 75 0.23 3.20 -4.81
CA SER A 75 0.16 3.66 -6.21
C SER A 75 -0.12 5.18 -6.33
N LEU A 76 -0.76 5.78 -5.31
CA LEU A 76 -1.04 7.22 -5.26
C LEU A 76 0.21 8.06 -4.93
N LEU A 77 1.19 7.48 -4.24
CA LEU A 77 2.32 8.22 -3.68
C LEU A 77 3.10 9.00 -4.72
N LEU A 78 3.31 8.40 -5.91
CA LEU A 78 4.10 9.04 -6.98
C LEU A 78 3.42 10.28 -7.58
N PHE A 79 2.09 10.38 -7.47
CA PHE A 79 1.32 11.52 -7.99
C PHE A 79 1.03 12.58 -6.93
N ASN A 80 0.90 12.18 -5.66
CA ASN A 80 0.52 13.10 -4.59
C ASN A 80 1.28 12.81 -3.29
N PRO A 81 2.61 13.04 -3.23
CA PRO A 81 3.40 12.73 -2.04
C PRO A 81 3.07 13.62 -0.83
N TRP A 82 2.53 14.81 -1.07
CA TRP A 82 2.18 15.78 -0.02
C TRP A 82 0.69 15.78 0.35
N GLY A 83 -0.12 14.93 -0.27
CA GLY A 83 -1.51 14.72 0.12
C GLY A 83 -1.61 14.29 1.58
N ILE A 84 -2.64 14.75 2.30
CA ILE A 84 -2.81 14.41 3.71
C ILE A 84 -3.48 13.06 3.85
N VAL A 85 -2.83 12.16 4.59
CA VAL A 85 -3.39 10.89 5.03
C VAL A 85 -3.73 10.98 6.52
N TYR A 86 -4.97 10.63 6.87
CA TYR A 86 -5.42 10.64 8.27
C TYR A 86 -5.18 9.27 8.90
N VAL A 87 -4.11 9.18 9.69
CA VAL A 87 -3.81 7.96 10.44
C VAL A 87 -4.75 7.85 11.63
N PHE A 88 -5.36 6.69 11.81
CA PHE A 88 -6.40 6.46 12.82
C PHE A 88 -7.55 7.49 12.78
N PHE A 89 -7.87 8.05 11.60
CA PHE A 89 -8.91 9.06 11.34
C PHE A 89 -8.66 10.47 11.87
N PHE A 90 -7.64 10.71 12.68
CA PHE A 90 -7.44 12.00 13.35
C PHE A 90 -6.00 12.55 13.33
N ILE A 91 -5.00 11.76 12.96
CA ILE A 91 -3.61 12.23 12.84
C ILE A 91 -3.31 12.56 11.38
N PRO A 92 -3.32 13.85 10.97
CA PRO A 92 -3.00 14.22 9.61
C PRO A 92 -1.49 14.14 9.37
N LEU A 93 -1.07 13.34 8.39
CA LEU A 93 0.32 13.23 7.97
C LEU A 93 0.43 13.45 6.46
N PRO A 94 1.45 14.16 5.97
CA PRO A 94 1.80 14.14 4.56
C PRO A 94 2.07 12.70 4.10
N PHE A 95 1.59 12.33 2.91
CA PHE A 95 1.62 10.93 2.47
C PHE A 95 3.06 10.39 2.40
N VAL A 96 4.02 11.19 1.98
CA VAL A 96 5.43 10.76 1.95
C VAL A 96 5.96 10.42 3.35
N VAL A 97 5.57 11.17 4.37
CA VAL A 97 5.96 10.89 5.77
C VAL A 97 5.31 9.60 6.25
N PHE A 98 4.01 9.46 6.03
CA PHE A 98 3.29 8.22 6.31
C PHE A 98 3.94 7.03 5.60
N ALA A 99 4.28 7.17 4.31
CA ALA A 99 4.88 6.11 3.51
C ALA A 99 6.22 5.63 4.08
N LEU A 100 7.11 6.56 4.46
CA LEU A 100 8.40 6.22 5.06
C LEU A 100 8.21 5.47 6.38
N LEU A 101 7.33 5.96 7.26
CA LEU A 101 7.03 5.32 8.54
C LEU A 101 6.41 3.93 8.35
N TYR A 102 5.46 3.81 7.43
CA TYR A 102 4.78 2.56 7.12
C TYR A 102 5.74 1.51 6.56
N LEU A 103 6.58 1.87 5.59
CA LEU A 103 7.55 0.96 4.99
C LEU A 103 8.60 0.51 6.01
N TYR A 104 9.12 1.46 6.81
CA TYR A 104 10.06 1.14 7.88
C TYR A 104 9.44 0.19 8.91
N TYR A 105 8.25 0.51 9.40
CA TYR A 105 7.52 -0.33 10.36
C TYR A 105 7.25 -1.73 9.81
N SER A 106 6.73 -1.83 8.59
CA SER A 106 6.42 -3.10 7.96
C SER A 106 7.67 -3.97 7.78
N TYR A 107 8.77 -3.37 7.32
CA TYR A 107 10.03 -4.08 7.19
C TYR A 107 10.59 -4.54 8.53
N TYR A 108 10.59 -3.66 9.54
CA TYR A 108 11.10 -3.97 10.88
C TYR A 108 10.29 -5.10 11.54
N MET A 109 8.97 -5.01 11.51
CA MET A 109 8.09 -6.00 12.12
C MET A 109 8.13 -7.34 11.39
N SER A 110 8.33 -7.37 10.08
CA SER A 110 8.47 -8.61 9.31
C SER A 110 9.64 -9.49 9.77
N LYS A 111 10.63 -8.88 10.44
CA LYS A 111 11.79 -9.61 10.98
C LYS A 111 11.57 -10.14 12.40
N LYS A 112 10.58 -9.60 13.12
CA LYS A 112 10.39 -9.90 14.53
C LYS A 112 9.40 -11.02 14.81
N ASN A 113 8.46 -11.30 13.91
CA ASN A 113 7.41 -12.33 14.04
C ASN A 113 6.64 -12.25 15.39
N TYR A 114 6.32 -11.04 15.85
CA TYR A 114 5.62 -10.85 17.13
C TYR A 114 4.11 -11.03 17.04
N ASP A 115 3.57 -10.95 15.83
CA ASP A 115 2.14 -11.06 15.56
C ASP A 115 1.89 -11.88 14.28
N ASN A 116 0.61 -12.14 14.00
CA ASN A 116 0.19 -12.89 12.80
C ASN A 116 -0.10 -11.97 11.61
N ILE A 117 0.42 -10.75 11.60
CA ILE A 117 0.22 -9.80 10.51
C ILE A 117 1.27 -10.03 9.43
N GLY A 118 0.86 -10.07 8.17
CA GLY A 118 1.73 -10.20 7.01
C GLY A 118 2.51 -8.92 6.68
N HIS A 119 3.37 -8.47 7.61
CA HIS A 119 4.12 -7.23 7.45
C HIS A 119 4.99 -7.20 6.19
N MET A 120 5.59 -8.35 5.80
CA MET A 120 6.36 -8.43 4.56
C MET A 120 5.45 -8.31 3.34
N ALA A 121 4.23 -8.87 3.39
CA ALA A 121 3.26 -8.69 2.32
C ALA A 121 2.83 -7.22 2.17
N HIS A 122 2.68 -6.48 3.27
CA HIS A 122 2.41 -5.03 3.23
C HIS A 122 3.55 -4.25 2.58
N PHE A 123 4.79 -4.53 2.98
CA PHE A 123 5.98 -3.90 2.39
C PHE A 123 6.10 -4.20 0.90
N THR A 124 6.03 -5.49 0.52
CA THR A 124 6.15 -5.92 -0.87
C THR A 124 5.01 -5.38 -1.73
N GLY A 125 3.78 -5.37 -1.19
CA GLY A 125 2.62 -4.78 -1.87
C GLY A 125 2.80 -3.30 -2.14
N ALA A 126 3.25 -2.52 -1.15
CA ALA A 126 3.50 -1.09 -1.31
C ALA A 126 4.53 -0.80 -2.42
N ILE A 127 5.66 -1.52 -2.41
CA ILE A 127 6.70 -1.41 -3.47
C ILE A 127 6.12 -1.81 -4.83
N PHE A 128 5.35 -2.90 -4.90
CA PHE A 128 4.72 -3.35 -6.14
C PHE A 128 3.78 -2.29 -6.72
N GLY A 129 2.93 -1.67 -5.90
CA GLY A 129 2.01 -0.61 -6.34
C GLY A 129 2.74 0.58 -6.96
N MET A 130 3.80 1.06 -6.31
CA MET A 130 4.66 2.13 -6.85
C MET A 130 5.33 1.73 -8.16
N LEU A 131 5.87 0.50 -8.26
CA LEU A 131 6.52 0.01 -9.46
C LEU A 131 5.57 -0.09 -10.65
N VAL A 132 4.36 -0.60 -10.46
CA VAL A 132 3.36 -0.70 -11.53
C VAL A 132 3.01 0.68 -12.08
N VAL A 133 2.83 1.67 -11.21
CA VAL A 133 2.56 3.04 -11.63
C VAL A 133 3.76 3.66 -12.35
N ALA A 134 4.97 3.49 -11.82
CA ALA A 134 6.18 3.99 -12.44
C ALA A 134 6.43 3.40 -13.85
N LEU A 135 6.07 2.13 -14.05
CA LEU A 135 6.17 1.47 -15.36
C LEU A 135 5.08 1.93 -16.34
N LYS A 136 3.85 2.12 -15.85
CA LYS A 136 2.72 2.56 -16.69
C LYS A 136 2.79 4.05 -17.01
N TYR A 137 3.30 4.85 -16.09
CA TYR A 137 3.40 6.31 -16.14
C TYR A 137 4.82 6.75 -15.73
N PRO A 138 5.84 6.57 -16.58
CA PRO A 138 7.23 6.90 -16.24
C PRO A 138 7.43 8.35 -15.78
N GLU A 139 6.62 9.26 -16.29
CA GLU A 139 6.59 10.68 -15.90
C GLU A 139 6.23 10.90 -14.43
N SER A 140 5.54 9.95 -13.81
CA SER A 140 5.20 10.02 -12.38
C SER A 140 6.43 10.07 -11.48
N LEU A 141 7.53 9.43 -11.89
CA LEU A 141 8.82 9.49 -11.17
C LEU A 141 9.41 10.90 -11.17
N LEU A 142 9.38 11.57 -12.31
CA LEU A 142 9.86 12.95 -12.42
C LEU A 142 8.97 13.90 -11.62
N THR A 143 7.65 13.71 -11.69
CA THR A 143 6.68 14.46 -10.90
C THR A 143 6.92 14.27 -9.41
N PHE A 144 7.16 13.04 -8.97
CA PHE A 144 7.47 12.73 -7.57
C PHE A 144 8.76 13.43 -7.13
N ILE A 145 9.87 13.27 -7.88
CA ILE A 145 11.16 13.88 -7.55
C ILE A 145 11.02 15.40 -7.48
N TYR A 146 10.34 16.01 -8.46
CA TYR A 146 10.10 17.45 -8.47
C TYR A 146 9.30 17.89 -7.25
N SER A 147 8.22 17.18 -6.91
CA SER A 147 7.38 17.48 -5.76
C SER A 147 8.14 17.37 -4.42
N ILE A 148 9.04 16.38 -4.29
CA ILE A 148 9.89 16.23 -3.10
C ILE A 148 10.89 17.39 -3.00
N ALA A 149 11.47 17.81 -4.12
CA ALA A 149 12.41 18.94 -4.15
C ALA A 149 11.74 20.31 -3.89
N HIS A 150 10.42 20.41 -4.15
CA HIS A 150 9.64 21.64 -4.01
C HIS A 150 8.41 21.39 -3.13
N PRO A 151 8.59 21.15 -1.81
CA PRO A 151 7.47 20.88 -0.92
C PRO A 151 6.54 22.09 -0.82
N PRO A 152 5.22 21.90 -0.78
CA PRO A 152 4.29 22.97 -0.52
C PRO A 152 4.48 23.52 0.91
N SER A 153 4.08 24.77 1.13
CA SER A 153 4.07 25.34 2.48
C SER A 153 3.10 24.60 3.40
N ILE A 154 3.31 24.70 4.71
CA ILE A 154 2.42 24.06 5.68
C ILE A 154 0.96 24.52 5.49
N GLY A 155 0.72 25.80 5.23
CA GLY A 155 -0.61 26.30 4.94
C GLY A 155 -1.26 25.66 3.71
N GLN A 156 -0.49 25.45 2.64
CA GLN A 156 -0.97 24.78 1.43
C GLN A 156 -1.27 23.29 1.68
N MET A 157 -0.48 22.60 2.51
CA MET A 157 -0.72 21.20 2.83
C MET A 157 -1.99 20.98 3.65
N PHE A 158 -2.25 21.86 4.62
CA PHE A 158 -3.34 21.72 5.59
C PHE A 158 -4.55 22.62 5.31
N GLY A 159 -4.50 23.47 4.29
CA GLY A 159 -5.64 24.26 3.83
C GLY A 159 -5.95 25.50 4.67
N PHE A 160 -4.93 26.14 5.28
CA PHE A 160 -5.06 27.41 6.00
C PHE A 160 -4.03 28.44 5.59
#